data_78c5fdc1a50a9f8f8b709f4af1677618
#
_entry.id   78c5fdc1a50a9f8f8b709f4af1677618
#
_cell.length_a   1.000
_cell.length_b   1.000
_cell.length_c   1.000
_cell.angle_alpha   90.00
_cell.angle_beta   90.00
_cell.angle_gamma   90.00
#
_symmetry.space_group_name_H-M   'P 1'
#
loop_
_entity.id
_entity.type
_entity.pdbx_description
1 polymer ?
#
loop_
_entity_poly.entity_id
_entity_poly.type
_entity_poly.pdbx_seq_one_letter_code
_entity_poly.pdbx_strand_id
1 'polypeptide(L)'
;MAYTSIIPVSRLDNSITYIRNKDKTTKKGQSAGSLEEAIDYAMNRDKTERSVFEDAIGCVCETAYQDMVETKKRYHKMDGVQGYHLVQSFAKGEVTPELAHQIGMELAERLLQGKYEAVITTHLNTEHYHNHIVFNSVSMEDGKKYHSNSRSYYEDVRKASDALCLKYGLSVIEPKNVKGKSYVQWMAEQDGKPTWRTSIRLDIRDAVAESFTWKQFLEQMKQRGYQWKLNQKYIALKAPGMERYIRLRSLGKHYSEESIRQWILQPKSRTPAGKEEASRTPKKKLKGIQALYYS
;
A
#
# COMPACT_ATOMS: atom_id res chain seq x y z
N MET A 1 -7.10 3.87 11.35
CA MET A 1 -7.02 2.56 10.63
C MET A 1 -5.57 2.31 10.28
N ALA A 2 -4.93 1.30 10.89
CA ALA A 2 -3.52 1.03 10.66
C ALA A 2 -3.31 0.17 9.40
N TYR A 3 -2.33 0.56 8.59
CA TYR A 3 -1.83 -0.21 7.45
C TYR A 3 -0.43 -0.72 7.78
N THR A 4 -0.14 -1.96 7.42
CA THR A 4 1.19 -2.56 7.60
C THR A 4 1.77 -3.02 6.27
N SER A 5 3.10 -2.98 6.16
CA SER A 5 3.87 -3.49 5.03
C SER A 5 5.23 -3.98 5.50
N ILE A 6 5.70 -5.12 5.01
CA ILE A 6 7.04 -5.66 5.32
C ILE A 6 7.80 -5.90 4.02
N ILE A 7 9.03 -5.40 3.95
CA ILE A 7 9.89 -5.43 2.77
C ILE A 7 11.25 -6.03 3.15
N PRO A 8 11.74 -7.04 2.41
CA PRO A 8 13.09 -7.54 2.61
C PRO A 8 14.13 -6.48 2.21
N VAL A 9 15.19 -6.35 3.00
CA VAL A 9 16.23 -5.33 2.82
C VAL A 9 17.52 -6.01 2.41
N SER A 10 18.14 -5.53 1.34
CA SER A 10 19.46 -5.95 0.87
C SER A 10 20.60 -5.10 1.45
N ARG A 11 20.31 -3.86 1.88
CA ARG A 11 21.26 -2.92 2.47
C ARG A 11 20.70 -2.30 3.75
N LEU A 12 21.11 -2.84 4.90
CA LEU A 12 20.68 -2.38 6.23
C LEU A 12 21.15 -0.97 6.55
N ASP A 13 22.39 -0.61 6.16
CA ASP A 13 22.96 0.72 6.35
C ASP A 13 22.03 1.82 5.82
N ASN A 14 21.60 1.69 4.57
CA ASN A 14 20.70 2.65 3.95
C ASN A 14 19.32 2.69 4.63
N SER A 15 18.78 1.54 5.04
CA SER A 15 17.48 1.47 5.68
C SER A 15 17.50 2.10 7.06
N ILE A 16 18.52 1.84 7.87
CA ILE A 16 18.69 2.43 9.21
C ILE A 16 18.88 3.96 9.08
N THR A 17 19.75 4.43 8.18
CA THR A 17 19.93 5.87 7.94
C THR A 17 18.63 6.55 7.51
N TYR A 18 17.83 5.91 6.66
CA TYR A 18 16.55 6.47 6.21
C TYR A 18 15.55 6.66 7.37
N ILE A 19 15.40 5.66 8.22
CA ILE A 19 14.40 5.72 9.31
C ILE A 19 14.83 6.66 10.44
N ARG A 20 16.14 6.83 10.68
CA ARG A 20 16.72 7.72 11.70
C ARG A 20 16.88 9.17 11.24
N ASN A 21 16.33 9.53 10.07
CA ASN A 21 16.42 10.91 9.58
C ASN A 21 15.67 11.86 10.54
N LYS A 22 16.41 12.74 11.20
CA LYS A 22 15.92 13.67 12.22
C LYS A 22 14.82 14.60 11.72
N ASP A 23 14.87 15.01 10.46
CA ASP A 23 13.83 15.85 9.85
C ASP A 23 12.44 15.17 9.83
N LYS A 24 12.42 13.85 9.94
CA LYS A 24 11.19 13.03 9.91
C LYS A 24 10.72 12.60 11.28
N THR A 25 11.63 12.41 12.23
CA THR A 25 11.35 11.86 13.56
C THR A 25 11.09 12.93 14.63
N THR A 26 11.39 14.20 14.34
CA THR A 26 11.16 15.32 15.27
C THR A 26 9.88 16.09 14.94
N LYS A 27 9.16 16.54 15.96
CA LYS A 27 8.05 17.48 15.79
C LYS A 27 8.57 18.77 15.15
N LYS A 28 7.94 19.23 14.07
CA LYS A 28 8.32 20.49 13.39
C LYS A 28 8.25 21.65 14.36
N GLY A 29 9.38 22.22 14.64
CA GLY A 29 9.51 23.43 15.47
C GLY A 29 10.72 24.29 15.12
N GLN A 30 11.62 23.87 14.22
CA GLN A 30 12.65 24.68 13.55
C GLN A 30 13.55 23.77 12.72
N SER A 31 13.82 24.11 11.47
CA SER A 31 14.81 23.45 10.62
C SER A 31 16.21 23.77 11.09
N ALA A 32 17.02 22.75 11.39
CA ALA A 32 18.46 22.91 11.58
C ALA A 32 19.12 23.13 10.22
N GLY A 33 19.86 24.23 10.06
CA GLY A 33 20.44 24.65 8.79
C GLY A 33 21.80 24.05 8.43
N SER A 34 22.49 23.38 9.38
CA SER A 34 23.81 22.77 9.15
C SER A 34 24.06 21.52 10.00
N LEU A 35 25.05 20.72 9.60
CA LEU A 35 25.48 19.53 10.36
C LEU A 35 26.04 19.91 11.75
N GLU A 36 26.71 21.04 11.87
CA GLU A 36 27.22 21.58 13.15
C GLU A 36 26.07 21.96 14.07
N GLU A 37 25.04 22.64 13.58
CA GLU A 37 23.82 22.95 14.32
C GLU A 37 23.08 21.70 14.77
N ALA A 38 23.11 20.63 13.97
CA ALA A 38 22.51 19.34 14.34
C ALA A 38 23.28 18.63 15.46
N ILE A 39 24.62 18.78 15.52
CA ILE A 39 25.47 18.23 16.56
C ILE A 39 25.34 19.04 17.87
N ASP A 40 25.40 20.36 17.81
CA ASP A 40 25.19 21.26 18.94
C ASP A 40 23.79 21.13 19.53
N TYR A 41 22.81 20.89 18.66
CA TYR A 41 21.43 20.65 19.04
C TYR A 41 21.25 19.32 19.81
N ALA A 42 21.96 18.27 19.39
CA ALA A 42 21.95 16.97 20.07
C ALA A 42 22.67 17.00 21.41
N MET A 43 23.63 17.91 21.59
CA MET A 43 24.43 18.07 22.81
C MET A 43 23.82 19.05 23.83
N ASN A 44 22.84 19.85 23.46
CA ASN A 44 22.25 20.87 24.31
C ASN A 44 21.09 20.30 25.13
N ARG A 45 21.41 19.87 26.37
CA ARG A 45 20.48 19.25 27.32
C ARG A 45 19.34 20.17 27.81
N ASP A 46 19.39 21.46 27.58
CA ASP A 46 18.41 22.44 28.07
C ASP A 46 17.23 22.67 27.11
N LYS A 47 17.19 21.97 25.97
CA LYS A 47 16.04 22.02 25.02
C LYS A 47 15.27 20.71 24.98
N THR A 48 14.98 20.16 26.13
CA THR A 48 14.39 18.83 26.36
C THR A 48 12.90 18.69 26.03
N GLU A 49 12.30 19.49 25.16
CA GLU A 49 10.92 19.33 24.69
C GLU A 49 10.78 18.63 23.32
N ARG A 50 11.86 18.10 22.76
CA ARG A 50 11.79 17.34 21.51
C ARG A 50 12.01 15.87 21.80
N SER A 51 10.92 15.15 21.98
CA SER A 51 10.95 13.69 22.01
C SER A 51 11.41 13.19 20.63
N VAL A 52 12.62 12.65 20.56
CA VAL A 52 13.05 11.86 19.41
C VAL A 52 12.39 10.51 19.55
N PHE A 53 11.45 10.18 18.66
CA PHE A 53 10.76 8.89 18.67
C PHE A 53 11.62 7.84 17.99
N GLU A 54 12.65 7.40 18.69
CA GLU A 54 13.64 6.44 18.23
C GLU A 54 14.05 5.53 19.38
N ASP A 55 13.83 4.21 19.23
CA ASP A 55 14.20 3.18 20.19
C ASP A 55 14.82 1.97 19.48
N ALA A 56 15.48 1.10 20.25
CA ALA A 56 16.10 -0.12 19.74
C ALA A 56 15.83 -1.33 20.64
N ILE A 57 15.84 -2.51 20.05
CA ILE A 57 15.74 -3.81 20.72
C ILE A 57 17.00 -4.60 20.40
N GLY A 58 17.70 -5.08 21.43
CA GLY A 58 18.88 -5.94 21.28
C GLY A 58 20.13 -5.26 20.72
N CYS A 59 20.08 -3.95 20.45
CA CYS A 59 21.21 -3.14 19.99
C CYS A 59 21.08 -1.72 20.51
N VAL A 60 22.07 -0.87 20.21
CA VAL A 60 22.02 0.57 20.46
C VAL A 60 21.74 1.27 19.13
N CYS A 61 20.86 2.28 19.13
CA CYS A 61 20.45 2.96 17.90
C CYS A 61 21.64 3.48 17.07
N GLU A 62 22.67 4.02 17.74
CA GLU A 62 23.87 4.58 17.12
C GLU A 62 24.73 3.52 16.42
N THR A 63 24.80 2.31 17.00
CA THR A 63 25.64 1.20 16.53
C THR A 63 24.84 0.06 15.89
N ALA A 64 23.54 0.22 15.71
CA ALA A 64 22.63 -0.84 15.28
C ALA A 64 23.09 -1.58 14.00
N TYR A 65 23.64 -0.85 13.04
CA TYR A 65 24.16 -1.47 11.83
C TYR A 65 25.34 -2.40 12.13
N GLN A 66 26.28 -1.93 12.96
CA GLN A 66 27.48 -2.70 13.36
C GLN A 66 27.05 -3.93 14.16
N ASP A 67 26.16 -3.76 15.13
CA ASP A 67 25.64 -4.84 15.97
C ASP A 67 24.98 -5.94 15.14
N MET A 68 24.12 -5.55 14.19
CA MET A 68 23.48 -6.48 13.25
C MET A 68 24.49 -7.21 12.33
N VAL A 69 25.54 -6.53 11.91
CA VAL A 69 26.63 -7.13 11.11
C VAL A 69 27.44 -8.10 11.96
N GLU A 70 27.75 -7.77 13.21
CA GLU A 70 28.48 -8.66 14.11
C GLU A 70 27.70 -9.96 14.40
N THR A 71 26.40 -9.86 14.64
CA THR A 71 25.53 -11.04 14.76
C THR A 71 25.61 -11.93 13.51
N LYS A 72 25.54 -11.35 12.30
CA LYS A 72 25.67 -12.12 11.06
C LYS A 72 27.03 -12.79 10.90
N LYS A 73 28.11 -12.10 11.27
CA LYS A 73 29.47 -12.65 11.24
C LYS A 73 29.60 -13.82 12.23
N ARG A 74 29.08 -13.67 13.45
CA ARG A 74 29.09 -14.72 14.48
C ARG A 74 28.47 -16.03 14.00
N TYR A 75 27.37 -15.94 13.24
CA TYR A 75 26.66 -17.10 12.71
C TYR A 75 26.99 -17.42 11.24
N HIS A 76 28.01 -16.79 10.64
CA HIS A 76 28.43 -17.00 9.24
C HIS A 76 27.28 -16.84 8.23
N LYS A 77 26.39 -15.83 8.42
CA LYS A 77 25.19 -15.58 7.59
C LYS A 77 25.15 -14.20 6.97
N MET A 78 26.24 -13.86 6.27
CA MET A 78 26.40 -12.56 5.59
C MET A 78 25.62 -12.46 4.27
N ASP A 79 25.15 -13.60 3.71
CA ASP A 79 24.51 -13.66 2.40
C ASP A 79 22.99 -13.48 2.45
N GLY A 80 22.41 -13.14 1.27
CA GLY A 80 20.97 -13.08 1.04
C GLY A 80 20.31 -11.85 1.69
N VAL A 81 19.07 -12.01 2.16
CA VAL A 81 18.32 -10.93 2.81
C VAL A 81 19.05 -10.48 4.07
N GLN A 82 19.36 -9.19 4.14
CA GLN A 82 20.13 -8.58 5.22
C GLN A 82 19.27 -8.18 6.41
N GLY A 83 18.04 -7.82 6.19
CA GLY A 83 17.08 -7.46 7.21
C GLY A 83 15.69 -7.29 6.63
N TYR A 84 14.80 -6.79 7.44
CA TYR A 84 13.45 -6.46 7.03
C TYR A 84 13.09 -5.06 7.50
N HIS A 85 12.32 -4.37 6.68
CA HIS A 85 11.76 -3.08 7.00
C HIS A 85 10.22 -3.22 7.07
N LEU A 86 9.68 -3.16 8.27
CA LEU A 86 8.26 -3.15 8.54
C LEU A 86 7.80 -1.70 8.71
N VAL A 87 6.73 -1.34 8.03
CA VAL A 87 6.06 -0.04 8.17
C VAL A 87 4.67 -0.28 8.74
N GLN A 88 4.29 0.52 9.77
CA GLN A 88 2.94 0.58 10.31
C GLN A 88 2.46 2.03 10.25
N SER A 89 1.41 2.31 9.48
CA SER A 89 0.89 3.66 9.26
C SER A 89 -0.53 3.79 9.81
N PHE A 90 -0.81 4.90 10.50
CA PHE A 90 -2.10 5.19 11.12
C PHE A 90 -2.91 6.19 10.29
N ALA A 91 -4.22 6.23 10.47
CA ALA A 91 -5.06 7.25 9.86
C ALA A 91 -4.78 8.62 10.48
N LYS A 92 -5.00 9.66 9.70
CA LYS A 92 -4.82 11.05 10.16
C LYS A 92 -5.66 11.34 11.41
N GLY A 93 -5.00 11.84 12.46
CA GLY A 93 -5.66 12.26 13.69
C GLY A 93 -6.15 11.11 14.59
N GLU A 94 -5.82 9.85 14.27
CA GLU A 94 -6.27 8.68 15.03
C GLU A 94 -5.36 8.37 16.23
N VAL A 95 -4.11 8.80 16.19
CA VAL A 95 -3.10 8.57 17.23
C VAL A 95 -2.31 9.84 17.52
N THR A 96 -1.78 9.94 18.75
CA THR A 96 -0.72 10.90 19.07
C THR A 96 0.66 10.33 18.69
N PRO A 97 1.71 11.15 18.54
CA PRO A 97 3.06 10.67 18.26
C PRO A 97 3.54 9.64 19.28
N GLU A 98 3.30 9.89 20.57
CA GLU A 98 3.68 9.04 21.69
C GLU A 98 2.99 7.68 21.60
N LEU A 99 1.67 7.68 21.37
CA LEU A 99 0.89 6.45 21.24
C LEU A 99 1.29 5.66 19.98
N ALA A 100 1.55 6.35 18.86
CA ALA A 100 2.04 5.70 17.65
C ALA A 100 3.35 4.97 17.91
N HIS A 101 4.30 5.64 18.57
CA HIS A 101 5.59 5.06 18.90
C HIS A 101 5.48 3.88 19.87
N GLN A 102 4.69 4.02 20.93
CA GLN A 102 4.40 2.94 21.86
C GLN A 102 3.84 1.69 21.17
N ILE A 103 2.87 1.87 20.25
CA ILE A 103 2.32 0.76 19.47
C ILE A 103 3.38 0.13 18.57
N GLY A 104 4.29 0.94 17.99
CA GLY A 104 5.42 0.45 17.21
C GLY A 104 6.38 -0.42 18.00
N MET A 105 6.71 0.00 19.23
CA MET A 105 7.54 -0.77 20.16
C MET A 105 6.87 -2.09 20.55
N GLU A 106 5.62 -2.06 21.01
CA GLU A 106 4.88 -3.27 21.37
C GLU A 106 4.73 -4.24 20.18
N LEU A 107 4.57 -3.71 18.94
CA LEU A 107 4.54 -4.52 17.74
C LEU A 107 5.88 -5.21 17.48
N ALA A 108 6.99 -4.48 17.59
CA ALA A 108 8.34 -5.03 17.42
C ALA A 108 8.63 -6.11 18.47
N GLU A 109 8.36 -5.85 19.75
CA GLU A 109 8.54 -6.82 20.82
C GLU A 109 7.74 -8.11 20.59
N ARG A 110 6.46 -7.97 20.23
CA ARG A 110 5.57 -9.11 19.96
C ARG A 110 6.03 -9.96 18.79
N LEU A 111 6.52 -9.34 17.70
CA LEU A 111 6.93 -10.03 16.50
C LEU A 111 8.31 -10.66 16.62
N LEU A 112 9.24 -9.93 17.23
CA LEU A 112 10.65 -10.32 17.27
C LEU A 112 11.00 -11.12 18.52
N GLN A 113 10.19 -11.04 19.58
CA GLN A 113 10.35 -11.79 20.84
C GLN A 113 11.75 -11.64 21.46
N GLY A 114 12.39 -10.48 21.27
CA GLY A 114 13.75 -10.24 21.73
C GLY A 114 14.86 -10.99 21.00
N LYS A 115 14.54 -11.73 19.91
CA LYS A 115 15.50 -12.58 19.19
C LYS A 115 16.30 -11.88 18.10
N TYR A 116 15.85 -10.72 17.66
CA TYR A 116 16.45 -9.98 16.54
C TYR A 116 16.71 -8.54 16.96
N GLU A 117 17.89 -8.02 16.60
CA GLU A 117 18.15 -6.60 16.77
C GLU A 117 17.20 -5.81 15.87
N ALA A 118 16.66 -4.73 16.42
CA ALA A 118 15.74 -3.85 15.70
C ALA A 118 15.95 -2.39 16.09
N VAL A 119 15.68 -1.49 15.14
CA VAL A 119 15.54 -0.04 15.36
C VAL A 119 14.12 0.33 15.00
N ILE A 120 13.46 1.04 15.90
CA ILE A 120 12.08 1.49 15.78
C ILE A 120 12.06 3.02 15.77
N THR A 121 11.46 3.62 14.75
CA THR A 121 11.30 5.08 14.67
C THR A 121 9.88 5.43 14.28
N THR A 122 9.40 6.58 14.76
CA THR A 122 8.11 7.13 14.35
C THR A 122 8.31 8.41 13.58
N HIS A 123 7.86 8.42 12.32
CA HIS A 123 7.92 9.58 11.46
C HIS A 123 6.69 10.47 11.64
N LEU A 124 6.93 11.77 11.86
CA LEU A 124 5.91 12.79 12.16
C LEU A 124 5.76 13.83 11.06
N ASN A 125 6.53 13.74 9.99
CA ASN A 125 6.62 14.73 8.93
C ASN A 125 5.44 14.70 7.94
N THR A 126 4.51 13.78 8.11
CA THR A 126 3.32 13.64 7.29
C THR A 126 2.06 13.73 8.16
N GLU A 127 0.91 13.96 7.55
CA GLU A 127 -0.37 13.95 8.25
C GLU A 127 -0.76 12.58 8.84
N HIS A 128 -0.11 11.53 8.36
CA HIS A 128 -0.26 10.16 8.82
C HIS A 128 0.99 9.74 9.56
N TYR A 129 0.92 9.61 10.87
CA TYR A 129 2.06 9.08 11.63
C TYR A 129 2.30 7.63 11.25
N HIS A 130 3.56 7.26 11.13
CA HIS A 130 3.92 5.91 10.76
C HIS A 130 5.21 5.46 11.43
N ASN A 131 5.17 4.23 11.93
CA ASN A 131 6.31 3.56 12.50
C ASN A 131 7.11 2.87 11.42
N HIS A 132 8.41 2.97 11.53
CA HIS A 132 9.37 2.19 10.78
C HIS A 132 10.13 1.28 11.74
N ILE A 133 10.09 -0.02 11.50
CA ILE A 133 10.80 -1.04 12.28
C ILE A 133 11.76 -1.72 11.32
N VAL A 134 13.06 -1.46 11.45
CA VAL A 134 14.11 -2.15 10.69
C VAL A 134 14.79 -3.14 11.61
N PHE A 135 14.79 -4.41 11.24
CA PHE A 135 15.35 -5.47 12.07
C PHE A 135 16.26 -6.42 11.29
N ASN A 136 17.17 -7.05 12.01
CA ASN A 136 18.13 -8.00 11.47
C ASN A 136 17.42 -9.23 10.92
N SER A 137 17.92 -9.79 9.83
CA SER A 137 17.43 -11.07 9.32
C SER A 137 17.94 -12.30 10.08
N VAL A 138 18.95 -12.14 10.93
CA VAL A 138 19.60 -13.23 11.67
C VAL A 138 19.32 -13.06 13.16
N SER A 139 18.86 -14.11 13.81
CA SER A 139 18.57 -14.12 15.25
C SER A 139 19.87 -14.06 16.06
N MET A 140 19.88 -13.21 17.11
CA MET A 140 20.97 -13.10 18.07
C MET A 140 21.11 -14.36 18.94
N GLU A 141 20.00 -15.10 19.13
CA GLU A 141 19.91 -16.22 20.05
C GLU A 141 20.45 -17.51 19.40
N ASP A 142 19.97 -17.84 18.21
CA ASP A 142 20.24 -19.15 17.57
C ASP A 142 20.72 -19.03 16.12
N GLY A 143 20.93 -17.82 15.63
CA GLY A 143 21.37 -17.54 14.27
C GLY A 143 20.40 -17.93 13.17
N LYS A 144 19.15 -18.33 13.49
CA LYS A 144 18.17 -18.61 12.44
C LYS A 144 17.77 -17.36 11.70
N LYS A 145 17.56 -17.52 10.38
CA LYS A 145 17.04 -16.40 9.57
C LYS A 145 15.54 -16.24 9.75
N TYR A 146 15.11 -15.01 9.89
CA TYR A 146 13.69 -14.64 9.83
C TYR A 146 13.14 -14.94 8.43
N HIS A 147 11.97 -15.54 8.36
CA HIS A 147 11.29 -15.85 7.11
C HIS A 147 10.00 -15.06 7.00
N SER A 148 9.91 -14.24 5.96
CA SER A 148 8.69 -13.50 5.62
C SER A 148 8.09 -14.03 4.32
N ASN A 149 6.82 -14.39 4.36
CA ASN A 149 6.01 -14.76 3.22
C ASN A 149 4.58 -14.23 3.39
N SER A 150 3.72 -14.39 2.39
CA SER A 150 2.35 -13.89 2.46
C SER A 150 1.56 -14.43 3.65
N ARG A 151 1.79 -15.69 4.04
CA ARG A 151 1.10 -16.30 5.17
C ARG A 151 1.54 -15.69 6.49
N SER A 152 2.86 -15.64 6.77
CA SER A 152 3.39 -15.05 8.00
C SER A 152 3.06 -13.55 8.08
N TYR A 153 3.03 -12.83 6.96
CA TYR A 153 2.58 -11.45 6.95
C TYR A 153 1.15 -11.29 7.49
N TYR A 154 0.20 -12.10 6.99
CA TYR A 154 -1.19 -11.97 7.44
C TYR A 154 -1.43 -12.55 8.83
N GLU A 155 -0.79 -13.68 9.17
CA GLU A 155 -1.02 -14.39 10.43
C GLU A 155 -0.26 -13.79 11.60
N ASP A 156 0.96 -13.28 11.37
CA ASP A 156 1.81 -12.76 12.44
C ASP A 156 1.79 -11.23 12.46
N VAL A 157 2.26 -10.58 11.38
CA VAL A 157 2.46 -9.12 11.34
C VAL A 157 1.13 -8.38 11.42
N ARG A 158 0.23 -8.69 10.50
CA ARG A 158 -1.04 -7.96 10.41
C ARG A 158 -1.94 -8.21 11.61
N LYS A 159 -2.12 -9.46 12.02
CA LYS A 159 -2.93 -9.78 13.20
C LYS A 159 -2.37 -9.16 14.49
N ALA A 160 -1.04 -9.12 14.65
CA ALA A 160 -0.42 -8.47 15.80
C ALA A 160 -0.70 -6.96 15.80
N SER A 161 -0.53 -6.29 14.65
CA SER A 161 -0.85 -4.88 14.48
C SER A 161 -2.33 -4.58 14.73
N ASP A 162 -3.24 -5.36 14.13
CA ASP A 162 -4.69 -5.19 14.30
C ASP A 162 -5.10 -5.38 15.77
N ALA A 163 -4.53 -6.40 16.47
CA ALA A 163 -4.80 -6.63 17.88
C ALA A 163 -4.32 -5.49 18.78
N LEU A 164 -3.17 -4.87 18.48
CA LEU A 164 -2.70 -3.69 19.19
C LEU A 164 -3.58 -2.48 18.91
N CYS A 165 -3.97 -2.25 17.67
CA CYS A 165 -4.90 -1.18 17.32
C CYS A 165 -6.22 -1.31 18.11
N LEU A 166 -6.81 -2.50 18.17
CA LEU A 166 -8.02 -2.77 18.95
C LEU A 166 -7.80 -2.55 20.45
N LYS A 167 -6.64 -2.97 21.00
CA LYS A 167 -6.27 -2.72 22.40
C LYS A 167 -6.30 -1.24 22.77
N TYR A 168 -5.89 -0.38 21.85
CA TYR A 168 -5.85 1.08 22.01
C TYR A 168 -7.07 1.81 21.45
N GLY A 169 -8.15 1.09 21.10
CA GLY A 169 -9.39 1.68 20.60
C GLY A 169 -9.28 2.28 19.18
N LEU A 170 -8.27 1.87 18.41
CA LEU A 170 -8.03 2.35 17.05
C LEU A 170 -8.78 1.50 16.03
N SER A 171 -9.07 2.09 14.87
CA SER A 171 -9.73 1.37 13.78
C SER A 171 -8.79 0.38 13.08
N VAL A 172 -9.33 -0.75 12.62
CA VAL A 172 -8.62 -1.77 11.85
C VAL A 172 -9.17 -1.88 10.43
N ILE A 173 -8.35 -2.37 9.50
CA ILE A 173 -8.78 -2.61 8.13
C ILE A 173 -9.52 -3.95 8.07
N GLU A 174 -10.83 -3.92 7.98
CA GLU A 174 -11.59 -5.13 7.72
C GLU A 174 -11.22 -5.71 6.33
N PRO A 175 -10.96 -7.02 6.25
CA PRO A 175 -10.65 -7.67 4.99
C PRO A 175 -11.87 -7.61 4.06
N LYS A 176 -11.85 -6.67 3.12
CA LYS A 176 -12.84 -6.67 2.04
C LYS A 176 -12.44 -7.76 1.05
N ASN A 177 -13.38 -8.67 0.70
CA ASN A 177 -13.21 -9.72 -0.32
C ASN A 177 -12.99 -9.19 -1.75
N VAL A 178 -12.42 -8.00 -1.89
CA VAL A 178 -12.14 -7.33 -3.16
C VAL A 178 -10.63 -7.12 -3.26
N LYS A 179 -10.01 -7.56 -4.34
CA LYS A 179 -8.60 -7.25 -4.62
C LYS A 179 -8.39 -5.74 -4.54
N GLY A 180 -7.46 -5.33 -3.71
CA GLY A 180 -7.08 -3.93 -3.55
C GLY A 180 -6.69 -3.29 -4.90
N LYS A 181 -7.00 -2.02 -5.07
CA LYS A 181 -6.56 -1.23 -6.23
C LYS A 181 -5.08 -0.88 -6.04
N SER A 182 -4.31 -0.76 -7.13
CA SER A 182 -2.97 -0.19 -7.02
C SER A 182 -3.05 1.28 -6.61
N TYR A 183 -2.00 1.81 -5.98
CA TYR A 183 -1.93 3.22 -5.57
C TYR A 183 -2.17 4.17 -6.75
N VAL A 184 -1.58 3.90 -7.91
CA VAL A 184 -1.78 4.67 -9.15
C VAL A 184 -3.25 4.67 -9.58
N GLN A 185 -3.92 3.53 -9.45
CA GLN A 185 -5.33 3.38 -9.80
C GLN A 185 -6.24 4.12 -8.82
N TRP A 186 -5.90 4.08 -7.53
CA TRP A 186 -6.60 4.80 -6.47
C TRP A 186 -6.45 6.32 -6.64
N MET A 187 -5.22 6.79 -6.90
CA MET A 187 -4.93 8.21 -7.12
C MET A 187 -5.66 8.76 -8.35
N ALA A 188 -5.63 8.03 -9.47
CA ALA A 188 -6.36 8.42 -10.68
C ALA A 188 -7.87 8.53 -10.46
N GLU A 189 -8.45 7.66 -9.62
CA GLU A 189 -9.86 7.73 -9.24
C GLU A 189 -10.16 8.95 -8.34
N GLN A 190 -9.26 9.30 -7.41
CA GLN A 190 -9.39 10.52 -6.58
C GLN A 190 -9.32 11.79 -7.44
N ASP A 191 -8.42 11.84 -8.39
CA ASP A 191 -8.26 12.95 -9.33
C ASP A 191 -9.39 13.01 -10.39
N GLY A 192 -10.33 12.06 -10.38
CA GLY A 192 -11.38 11.95 -11.39
C GLY A 192 -10.87 11.58 -12.79
N LYS A 193 -9.61 11.12 -12.91
CA LYS A 193 -9.01 10.73 -14.18
C LYS A 193 -9.53 9.36 -14.62
N PRO A 194 -9.89 9.19 -15.90
CA PRO A 194 -10.34 7.90 -16.41
C PRO A 194 -9.20 6.88 -16.38
N THR A 195 -9.48 5.69 -15.82
CA THR A 195 -8.57 4.56 -15.90
C THR A 195 -8.99 3.61 -17.02
N TRP A 196 -8.06 2.79 -17.53
CA TRP A 196 -8.39 1.74 -18.50
C TRP A 196 -9.59 0.89 -18.05
N ARG A 197 -9.65 0.52 -16.77
CA ARG A 197 -10.77 -0.28 -16.24
C ARG A 197 -12.08 0.49 -16.23
N THR A 198 -12.06 1.75 -15.86
CA THR A 198 -13.25 2.61 -15.84
C THR A 198 -13.77 2.83 -17.24
N SER A 199 -12.87 3.14 -18.19
CA SER A 199 -13.24 3.33 -19.61
C SER A 199 -13.83 2.05 -20.22
N ILE A 200 -13.20 0.89 -20.01
CA ILE A 200 -13.72 -0.39 -20.49
C ILE A 200 -15.10 -0.70 -19.90
N ARG A 201 -15.34 -0.40 -18.62
CA ARG A 201 -16.66 -0.59 -17.98
C ARG A 201 -17.73 0.30 -18.62
N LEU A 202 -17.39 1.56 -18.94
CA LEU A 202 -18.30 2.48 -19.61
C LEU A 202 -18.63 1.95 -21.02
N ASP A 203 -17.63 1.55 -21.82
CA ASP A 203 -17.83 1.01 -23.14
C ASP A 203 -18.68 -0.28 -23.15
N ILE A 204 -18.47 -1.16 -22.16
CA ILE A 204 -19.31 -2.35 -21.97
C ILE A 204 -20.76 -1.96 -21.65
N ARG A 205 -20.98 -0.99 -20.74
CA ARG A 205 -22.33 -0.52 -20.40
C ARG A 205 -23.05 0.06 -21.61
N ASP A 206 -22.36 0.88 -22.39
CA ASP A 206 -22.91 1.46 -23.61
C ASP A 206 -23.23 0.36 -24.65
N ALA A 207 -22.30 -0.59 -24.86
CA ALA A 207 -22.52 -1.70 -25.78
C ALA A 207 -23.68 -2.63 -25.33
N VAL A 208 -23.84 -2.89 -24.03
CA VAL A 208 -25.01 -3.62 -23.48
C VAL A 208 -26.28 -2.85 -23.73
N ALA A 209 -26.30 -1.54 -23.56
CA ALA A 209 -27.48 -0.72 -23.81
C ALA A 209 -27.95 -0.77 -25.29
N GLU A 210 -27.01 -0.91 -26.22
CA GLU A 210 -27.26 -0.95 -27.68
C GLU A 210 -27.48 -2.38 -28.21
N SER A 211 -27.36 -3.43 -27.37
CA SER A 211 -27.43 -4.83 -27.84
C SER A 211 -28.63 -5.58 -27.22
N PHE A 212 -29.25 -6.47 -28.01
CA PHE A 212 -30.31 -7.37 -27.56
C PHE A 212 -29.84 -8.83 -27.50
N THR A 213 -28.68 -9.13 -28.07
CA THR A 213 -28.09 -10.46 -28.07
C THR A 213 -26.60 -10.38 -27.74
N TRP A 214 -26.04 -11.48 -27.24
CA TRP A 214 -24.60 -11.59 -26.98
C TRP A 214 -23.77 -11.36 -28.27
N LYS A 215 -24.26 -11.84 -29.39
CA LYS A 215 -23.59 -11.64 -30.71
C LYS A 215 -23.53 -10.16 -31.06
N GLN A 216 -24.65 -9.43 -30.91
CA GLN A 216 -24.69 -7.98 -31.13
C GLN A 216 -23.74 -7.23 -30.18
N PHE A 217 -23.71 -7.60 -28.92
CA PHE A 217 -22.78 -7.02 -27.93
C PHE A 217 -21.32 -7.18 -28.36
N LEU A 218 -20.92 -8.38 -28.77
CA LEU A 218 -19.56 -8.61 -29.24
C LEU A 218 -19.25 -7.78 -30.50
N GLU A 219 -20.20 -7.63 -31.42
CA GLU A 219 -20.04 -6.81 -32.62
C GLU A 219 -19.92 -5.32 -32.27
N GLN A 220 -20.73 -4.80 -31.37
CA GLN A 220 -20.63 -3.43 -30.85
C GLN A 220 -19.28 -3.15 -30.22
N MET A 221 -18.77 -4.06 -29.42
CA MET A 221 -17.44 -3.93 -28.81
C MET A 221 -16.33 -4.01 -29.88
N LYS A 222 -16.48 -4.87 -30.90
CA LYS A 222 -15.52 -4.97 -32.01
C LYS A 222 -15.47 -3.67 -32.81
N GLN A 223 -16.61 -3.05 -33.10
CA GLN A 223 -16.69 -1.75 -33.77
C GLN A 223 -16.00 -0.63 -32.98
N ARG A 224 -15.97 -0.74 -31.64
CA ARG A 224 -15.19 0.14 -30.73
C ARG A 224 -13.69 -0.22 -30.66
N GLY A 225 -13.23 -1.17 -31.50
CA GLY A 225 -11.82 -1.59 -31.60
C GLY A 225 -11.37 -2.63 -30.56
N TYR A 226 -12.29 -3.24 -29.84
CA TYR A 226 -11.96 -4.30 -28.86
C TYR A 226 -11.67 -5.64 -29.57
N GLN A 227 -10.64 -6.33 -29.07
CA GLN A 227 -10.30 -7.68 -29.48
C GLN A 227 -10.69 -8.67 -28.37
N TRP A 228 -11.17 -9.86 -28.77
CA TRP A 228 -11.67 -10.87 -27.85
C TRP A 228 -10.91 -12.19 -27.95
N LYS A 229 -10.74 -12.87 -26.81
CA LYS A 229 -10.36 -14.28 -26.69
C LYS A 229 -11.52 -15.02 -26.04
N LEU A 230 -12.37 -15.66 -26.86
CA LEU A 230 -13.59 -16.34 -26.41
C LEU A 230 -13.33 -17.81 -26.05
N ASN A 231 -12.37 -18.47 -26.71
CA ASN A 231 -12.12 -19.92 -26.59
C ASN A 231 -11.18 -20.25 -25.41
N GLN A 232 -11.31 -19.55 -24.28
CA GLN A 232 -10.53 -19.80 -23.08
C GLN A 232 -11.47 -20.05 -21.90
N LYS A 233 -10.96 -20.74 -20.86
CA LYS A 233 -11.70 -20.95 -19.58
C LYS A 233 -12.33 -19.65 -19.04
N TYR A 234 -11.75 -18.50 -19.35
CA TYR A 234 -12.28 -17.19 -18.98
C TYR A 234 -12.12 -16.25 -20.17
N ILE A 235 -13.22 -15.68 -20.59
CA ILE A 235 -13.23 -14.68 -21.66
C ILE A 235 -12.31 -13.52 -21.29
N ALA A 236 -11.50 -13.11 -22.27
CA ALA A 236 -10.60 -11.98 -22.14
C ALA A 236 -10.80 -11.00 -23.30
N LEU A 237 -10.60 -9.72 -23.00
CA LEU A 237 -10.69 -8.64 -23.99
C LEU A 237 -9.42 -7.77 -23.94
N LYS A 238 -9.16 -7.11 -25.05
CA LYS A 238 -8.09 -6.14 -25.19
C LYS A 238 -8.68 -4.87 -25.81
N ALA A 239 -8.53 -3.74 -25.11
CA ALA A 239 -8.97 -2.45 -25.60
C ALA A 239 -7.96 -1.87 -26.61
N PRO A 240 -8.38 -0.94 -27.50
CA PRO A 240 -7.45 -0.20 -28.34
C PRO A 240 -6.34 0.46 -27.51
N GLY A 241 -5.10 0.37 -27.98
CA GLY A 241 -3.93 0.91 -27.25
C GLY A 241 -3.41 0.07 -26.09
N MET A 242 -4.08 -1.01 -25.70
CA MET A 242 -3.54 -1.93 -24.69
C MET A 242 -2.59 -2.97 -25.32
N GLU A 243 -1.52 -3.31 -24.62
CA GLU A 243 -0.61 -4.38 -25.03
C GLU A 243 -1.13 -5.79 -24.65
N ARG A 244 -1.82 -5.90 -23.51
CA ARG A 244 -2.20 -7.18 -22.90
C ARG A 244 -3.71 -7.36 -22.80
N TYR A 245 -4.15 -8.62 -22.97
CA TYR A 245 -5.53 -9.00 -22.69
C TYR A 245 -5.83 -9.01 -21.21
N ILE A 246 -7.00 -8.52 -20.82
CA ILE A 246 -7.52 -8.62 -19.45
C ILE A 246 -8.72 -9.57 -19.41
N ARG A 247 -8.85 -10.32 -18.35
CA ARG A 247 -10.00 -11.20 -18.14
C ARG A 247 -11.23 -10.36 -17.82
N LEU A 248 -12.35 -10.62 -18.47
CA LEU A 248 -13.60 -9.90 -18.30
C LEU A 248 -14.03 -9.82 -16.82
N ARG A 249 -13.97 -10.94 -16.10
CA ARG A 249 -14.27 -11.02 -14.65
C ARG A 249 -13.37 -10.13 -13.78
N SER A 250 -12.19 -9.71 -14.23
CA SER A 250 -11.30 -8.85 -13.48
C SER A 250 -11.79 -7.40 -13.40
N LEU A 251 -12.79 -7.04 -14.21
CA LEU A 251 -13.46 -5.74 -14.16
C LEU A 251 -14.43 -5.61 -12.99
N GLY A 252 -14.83 -6.71 -12.36
CA GLY A 252 -15.72 -6.74 -11.20
C GLY A 252 -16.79 -7.85 -11.28
N LYS A 253 -17.54 -8.06 -10.20
CA LYS A 253 -18.53 -9.15 -10.09
C LYS A 253 -19.59 -9.11 -11.20
N HIS A 254 -20.00 -7.92 -11.64
CA HIS A 254 -21.05 -7.73 -12.65
C HIS A 254 -20.54 -7.81 -14.10
N TYR A 255 -19.24 -8.09 -14.31
CA TYR A 255 -18.61 -8.17 -15.61
C TYR A 255 -18.17 -9.60 -15.97
N SER A 256 -18.82 -10.62 -15.42
CA SER A 256 -18.71 -11.99 -15.94
C SER A 256 -19.52 -12.13 -17.23
N GLU A 257 -19.24 -13.17 -18.03
CA GLU A 257 -20.03 -13.46 -19.24
C GLU A 257 -21.52 -13.64 -18.88
N GLU A 258 -21.80 -14.43 -17.84
CA GLU A 258 -23.15 -14.71 -17.38
C GLU A 258 -23.86 -13.42 -16.93
N SER A 259 -23.17 -12.56 -16.19
CA SER A 259 -23.73 -11.30 -15.72
C SER A 259 -24.06 -10.35 -16.87
N ILE A 260 -23.17 -10.25 -17.89
CA ILE A 260 -23.41 -9.40 -19.06
C ILE A 260 -24.56 -9.99 -19.91
N ARG A 261 -24.64 -11.31 -20.10
CA ARG A 261 -25.75 -11.95 -20.81
C ARG A 261 -27.08 -11.67 -20.13
N GLN A 262 -27.14 -11.79 -18.79
CA GLN A 262 -28.32 -11.42 -18.01
C GLN A 262 -28.65 -9.93 -18.17
N TRP A 263 -27.67 -9.09 -18.18
CA TRP A 263 -27.83 -7.64 -18.34
C TRP A 263 -28.41 -7.26 -19.71
N ILE A 264 -27.99 -7.95 -20.77
CA ILE A 264 -28.53 -7.78 -22.11
C ILE A 264 -30.03 -8.17 -22.17
N LEU A 265 -30.44 -9.20 -21.40
CA LEU A 265 -31.81 -9.71 -21.37
C LEU A 265 -32.75 -8.89 -20.47
N GLN A 266 -32.23 -8.03 -19.59
CA GLN A 266 -33.09 -7.19 -18.74
C GLN A 266 -33.88 -6.18 -19.56
N PRO A 267 -35.17 -5.93 -19.22
CA PRO A 267 -35.96 -4.88 -19.87
C PRO A 267 -35.23 -3.53 -19.73
N LYS A 268 -34.89 -2.95 -20.84
CA LYS A 268 -34.18 -1.66 -20.85
C LYS A 268 -35.20 -0.56 -20.55
N SER A 269 -35.11 0.06 -19.38
CA SER A 269 -35.72 1.38 -19.19
C SER A 269 -35.02 2.33 -20.16
N ARG A 270 -35.77 3.00 -21.03
CA ARG A 270 -35.27 3.92 -22.07
C ARG A 270 -34.61 5.19 -21.53
N THR A 271 -34.28 5.23 -20.26
CA THR A 271 -33.56 6.34 -19.62
C THR A 271 -32.07 6.09 -19.78
N PRO A 272 -31.32 6.96 -20.47
CA PRO A 272 -29.86 6.87 -20.48
C PRO A 272 -29.39 6.96 -19.03
N ALA A 273 -28.69 5.94 -18.56
CA ALA A 273 -28.03 5.92 -17.26
C ALA A 273 -26.90 6.96 -17.25
N GLY A 274 -27.25 8.23 -17.13
CA GLY A 274 -26.32 9.36 -17.26
C GLY A 274 -26.68 10.57 -16.39
N LYS A 275 -27.57 10.43 -15.39
CA LYS A 275 -27.94 11.61 -14.58
C LYS A 275 -27.56 11.56 -13.09
N GLU A 276 -27.14 10.44 -12.53
CA GLU A 276 -26.85 10.41 -11.09
C GLU A 276 -25.36 10.55 -10.70
N GLU A 277 -24.41 10.37 -11.61
CA GLU A 277 -22.98 10.65 -11.33
C GLU A 277 -22.42 11.90 -12.01
N ALA A 278 -23.28 12.74 -12.59
CA ALA A 278 -22.86 13.84 -13.47
C ALA A 278 -22.87 15.24 -12.84
N SER A 279 -22.75 15.38 -11.51
CA SER A 279 -22.79 16.71 -10.89
C SER A 279 -21.42 17.40 -10.68
N ARG A 280 -20.31 16.76 -11.09
CA ARG A 280 -18.98 17.37 -10.92
C ARG A 280 -18.03 17.06 -12.08
N THR A 281 -18.25 17.59 -13.30
CA THR A 281 -17.19 17.55 -14.31
C THR A 281 -17.32 18.67 -15.34
N PRO A 282 -16.18 19.25 -15.79
CA PRO A 282 -16.15 20.38 -16.70
C PRO A 282 -16.55 20.03 -18.14
N LYS A 283 -16.91 21.06 -18.89
CA LYS A 283 -17.52 21.03 -20.23
C LYS A 283 -16.60 20.43 -21.29
N LYS A 284 -16.74 19.23 -21.63
CA LYS A 284 -16.48 18.36 -22.80
C LYS A 284 -16.05 17.00 -22.32
N LYS A 285 -17.01 16.08 -22.19
CA LYS A 285 -16.71 14.70 -21.77
C LYS A 285 -16.38 13.85 -23.00
N LEU A 286 -15.13 13.47 -23.13
CA LEU A 286 -14.74 12.34 -23.95
C LEU A 286 -15.27 11.06 -23.29
N LYS A 287 -15.89 10.15 -24.06
CA LYS A 287 -16.49 8.90 -23.54
C LYS A 287 -15.53 7.73 -23.70
N GLY A 288 -15.50 6.84 -22.71
CA GLY A 288 -14.77 5.57 -22.78
C GLY A 288 -13.27 5.74 -23.06
N ILE A 289 -12.74 4.93 -23.95
CA ILE A 289 -11.32 4.92 -24.33
C ILE A 289 -10.83 6.27 -24.88
N GLN A 290 -11.69 7.03 -25.56
CA GLN A 290 -11.29 8.34 -26.11
C GLN A 290 -10.81 9.30 -25.01
N ALA A 291 -11.31 9.20 -23.80
CA ALA A 291 -10.87 10.02 -22.68
C ALA A 291 -9.40 9.79 -22.27
N LEU A 292 -8.82 8.62 -22.59
CA LEU A 292 -7.45 8.27 -22.26
C LEU A 292 -6.40 8.85 -23.22
N TYR A 293 -6.80 9.26 -24.44
CA TYR A 293 -5.88 9.83 -25.42
C TYR A 293 -5.76 11.35 -25.36
N TYR A 294 -6.66 12.02 -24.64
CA TYR A 294 -6.73 13.48 -24.58
C TYR A 294 -6.68 14.04 -23.13
N SER A 295 -6.38 13.20 -22.15
CA SER A 295 -6.11 13.57 -20.76
C SER A 295 -4.61 13.61 -20.50
#